data_c03d95fc84dc3c694894baa88d333462
#
_entry.id   c03d95fc84dc3c694894baa88d333462
#
_cell.length_a   1.000
_cell.length_b   1.000
_cell.length_c   1.000
_cell.angle_alpha   90.00
_cell.angle_beta   90.00
_cell.angle_gamma   90.00
#
_symmetry.space_group_name_H-M   'P 1'
#
loop_
_entity.id
_entity.type
_entity.pdbx_description
1 polymer ?
#
loop_
_entity_poly.entity_id
_entity_poly.type
_entity_poly.pdbx_seq_one_letter_code
_entity_poly.pdbx_strand_id
1 'polypeptide(L)'
;MVQHIALRILLSPIALIYGIVIGARNTLYQIGLLRSSKFNLPVIGVGNLSMGGSGKTPHVEYLIRLLQPYINLGILSRGYLRKTTGYMEVMSGHGVDLTGDESLQYKLKYPDVIVSVSERRAIGIPQMIGDHPDLQTIILDDAFQHLSVTPGLNLLVTDYKQPFFDDFLLPAGRLREWRRAYKRAQVIVVSKCPQDMTSEEMDKWVGKIKPTNEQKVFFSTYEYGKPYYMYDHRQKLELDADTDVIMLTGIAKPIYVQEYLEDRVNFVNVHAYEDHHNFKPHEVSLVHRSLAELQSKKKVVI
;
A
#
# COMPACT_ATOMS: atom_id res chain seq x y z
N MET A 1 10.76 -14.72 -20.97
CA MET A 1 9.95 -15.76 -20.32
C MET A 1 10.79 -16.93 -19.81
N VAL A 2 11.62 -17.59 -20.63
CA VAL A 2 12.44 -18.76 -20.24
C VAL A 2 13.44 -18.44 -19.11
N GLN A 3 14.13 -17.31 -19.15
CA GLN A 3 15.07 -16.88 -18.09
C GLN A 3 14.39 -16.72 -16.72
N HIS A 4 13.15 -16.22 -16.67
CA HIS A 4 12.41 -16.10 -15.43
C HIS A 4 12.00 -17.47 -14.85
N ILE A 5 11.70 -18.45 -15.70
CA ILE A 5 11.35 -19.79 -15.25
C ILE A 5 12.59 -20.51 -14.69
N ALA A 6 13.72 -20.46 -15.38
CA ALA A 6 14.97 -21.05 -14.92
C ALA A 6 15.42 -20.45 -13.58
N LEU A 7 15.34 -19.13 -13.41
CA LEU A 7 15.65 -18.46 -12.14
C LEU A 7 14.71 -18.91 -11.00
N ARG A 8 13.41 -19.04 -11.29
CA ARG A 8 12.44 -19.53 -10.29
C ARG A 8 12.73 -20.96 -9.84
N ILE A 9 13.10 -21.85 -10.78
CA ILE A 9 13.49 -23.23 -10.47
C ILE A 9 14.74 -23.23 -9.59
N LEU A 10 15.75 -22.43 -9.93
CA LEU A 10 16.98 -22.31 -9.18
C LEU A 10 16.75 -21.81 -7.74
N LEU A 11 15.84 -20.86 -7.58
CA LEU A 11 15.52 -20.26 -6.27
C LEU A 11 14.48 -21.07 -5.46
N SER A 12 13.84 -22.08 -6.07
CA SER A 12 12.77 -22.84 -5.41
C SER A 12 13.20 -23.58 -4.13
N PRO A 13 14.42 -24.13 -3.97
CA PRO A 13 14.84 -24.73 -2.71
C PRO A 13 14.90 -23.71 -1.57
N ILE A 14 15.40 -22.50 -1.87
CA ILE A 14 15.49 -21.40 -0.88
C ILE A 14 14.07 -20.94 -0.50
N ALA A 15 13.18 -20.81 -1.49
CA ALA A 15 11.78 -20.46 -1.27
C ALA A 15 11.05 -21.50 -0.40
N LEU A 16 11.38 -22.80 -0.55
CA LEU A 16 10.83 -23.86 0.27
C LEU A 16 11.29 -23.74 1.74
N ILE A 17 12.59 -23.52 1.96
CA ILE A 17 13.14 -23.29 3.32
C ILE A 17 12.47 -22.07 3.95
N TYR A 18 12.39 -20.96 3.24
CA TYR A 18 11.67 -19.77 3.69
C TYR A 18 10.22 -20.09 4.05
N GLY A 19 9.53 -20.85 3.19
CA GLY A 19 8.16 -21.27 3.41
C GLY A 19 7.98 -22.14 4.65
N ILE A 20 8.93 -23.05 4.94
CA ILE A 20 8.93 -23.89 6.16
C ILE A 20 9.08 -23.00 7.39
N VAL A 21 10.03 -22.08 7.40
CA VAL A 21 10.27 -21.17 8.54
C VAL A 21 9.04 -20.31 8.82
N ILE A 22 8.48 -19.66 7.77
CA ILE A 22 7.26 -18.85 7.91
C ILE A 22 6.06 -19.72 8.31
N GLY A 23 5.94 -20.92 7.76
CA GLY A 23 4.89 -21.88 8.12
C GLY A 23 4.96 -22.28 9.59
N ALA A 24 6.14 -22.64 10.07
CA ALA A 24 6.39 -22.95 11.48
C ALA A 24 6.02 -21.77 12.39
N ARG A 25 6.52 -20.57 12.09
CA ARG A 25 6.15 -19.35 12.83
C ARG A 25 4.64 -19.16 12.90
N ASN A 26 3.95 -19.27 11.78
CA ASN A 26 2.50 -19.06 11.74
C ASN A 26 1.74 -20.13 12.54
N THR A 27 2.22 -21.39 12.49
CA THR A 27 1.67 -22.47 13.31
C THR A 27 1.84 -22.22 14.80
N LEU A 28 3.02 -21.72 15.23
CA LEU A 28 3.26 -21.35 16.64
C LEU A 28 2.30 -20.28 17.16
N TYR A 29 1.91 -19.32 16.31
CA TYR A 29 0.85 -18.36 16.64
C TYR A 29 -0.53 -19.03 16.70
N GLN A 30 -0.85 -19.93 15.76
CA GLN A 30 -2.15 -20.61 15.70
C GLN A 30 -2.42 -21.51 16.90
N ILE A 31 -1.39 -22.22 17.39
CA ILE A 31 -1.49 -23.08 18.59
C ILE A 31 -1.30 -22.32 19.91
N GLY A 32 -1.11 -20.99 19.83
CA GLY A 32 -0.99 -20.13 21.01
C GLY A 32 0.36 -20.15 21.72
N LEU A 33 1.38 -20.84 21.17
CA LEU A 33 2.73 -20.85 21.74
C LEU A 33 3.41 -19.46 21.60
N LEU A 34 3.18 -18.78 20.48
CA LEU A 34 3.46 -17.35 20.34
C LEU A 34 2.17 -16.57 20.62
N ARG A 35 2.30 -15.56 21.49
CA ARG A 35 1.15 -14.78 21.95
C ARG A 35 0.71 -13.76 20.93
N SER A 36 -0.60 -13.70 20.67
CA SER A 36 -1.26 -12.64 19.91
C SER A 36 -2.19 -11.86 20.83
N SER A 37 -2.11 -10.54 20.78
CA SER A 37 -2.93 -9.64 21.59
C SER A 37 -4.21 -9.27 20.85
N LYS A 38 -5.33 -9.29 21.56
CA LYS A 38 -6.61 -8.69 21.15
C LYS A 38 -6.87 -7.48 22.02
N PHE A 39 -7.51 -6.47 21.46
CA PHE A 39 -7.83 -5.22 22.16
C PHE A 39 -9.34 -5.04 22.19
N ASN A 40 -9.84 -4.39 23.23
CA ASN A 40 -11.27 -4.05 23.32
C ASN A 40 -11.68 -2.96 22.33
N LEU A 41 -10.71 -2.15 21.90
CA LEU A 41 -10.91 -1.22 20.79
C LEU A 41 -10.95 -1.98 19.45
N PRO A 42 -11.90 -1.68 18.55
CA PRO A 42 -11.91 -2.23 17.21
C PRO A 42 -10.59 -1.93 16.47
N VAL A 43 -9.98 -2.96 15.92
CA VAL A 43 -8.74 -2.87 15.13
C VAL A 43 -9.00 -3.43 13.74
N ILE A 44 -8.71 -2.65 12.71
CA ILE A 44 -8.83 -3.03 11.30
C ILE A 44 -7.42 -3.21 10.75
N GLY A 45 -7.09 -4.42 10.31
CA GLY A 45 -5.82 -4.69 9.63
C GLY A 45 -5.97 -4.58 8.11
N VAL A 46 -5.15 -3.76 7.48
CA VAL A 46 -5.01 -3.72 6.01
C VAL A 46 -3.64 -4.27 5.65
N GLY A 47 -3.60 -5.19 4.69
CA GLY A 47 -2.33 -5.77 4.28
C GLY A 47 -2.43 -6.58 2.99
N ASN A 48 -1.34 -7.21 2.62
CA ASN A 48 -1.25 -8.05 1.43
C ASN A 48 -0.37 -9.27 1.68
N LEU A 49 -0.37 -10.22 0.75
CA LEU A 49 0.51 -11.39 0.80
C LEU A 49 1.77 -11.24 -0.03
N SER A 50 1.76 -10.39 -1.05
CA SER A 50 2.88 -10.22 -1.99
C SER A 50 3.67 -8.95 -1.68
N MET A 51 4.97 -8.96 -1.94
CA MET A 51 5.75 -7.73 -1.98
C MET A 51 5.34 -6.84 -3.15
N GLY A 52 5.53 -5.53 -3.00
CA GLY A 52 5.24 -4.51 -4.02
C GLY A 52 3.88 -3.85 -3.85
N GLY A 53 3.61 -2.88 -4.71
CA GLY A 53 2.47 -1.97 -4.66
C GLY A 53 1.13 -2.64 -4.99
N SER A 54 0.53 -3.34 -4.04
CA SER A 54 -0.81 -3.93 -4.19
C SER A 54 -1.95 -2.93 -4.01
N GLY A 55 -1.65 -1.66 -3.68
CA GLY A 55 -2.66 -0.64 -3.43
C GLY A 55 -3.15 -0.55 -1.98
N LYS A 56 -2.38 -1.02 -1.00
CA LYS A 56 -2.74 -0.90 0.44
C LYS A 56 -3.04 0.54 0.84
N THR A 57 -2.11 1.44 0.58
CA THR A 57 -2.20 2.86 0.96
C THR A 57 -3.50 3.53 0.47
N PRO A 58 -3.91 3.42 -0.80
CA PRO A 58 -5.22 3.91 -1.25
C PRO A 58 -6.41 3.29 -0.51
N HIS A 59 -6.34 2.03 -0.10
CA HIS A 59 -7.42 1.39 0.66
C HIS A 59 -7.45 1.84 2.11
N VAL A 60 -6.30 2.09 2.75
CA VAL A 60 -6.23 2.75 4.06
C VAL A 60 -6.84 4.15 3.96
N GLU A 61 -6.48 4.95 2.95
CA GLU A 61 -7.06 6.27 2.72
C GLU A 61 -8.58 6.22 2.45
N TYR A 62 -9.05 5.19 1.74
CA TYR A 62 -10.48 4.97 1.55
C TYR A 62 -11.20 4.71 2.88
N LEU A 63 -10.65 3.87 3.75
CA LEU A 63 -11.20 3.61 5.07
C LEU A 63 -11.16 4.85 5.96
N ILE A 64 -10.11 5.67 5.88
CA ILE A 64 -10.06 6.97 6.59
C ILE A 64 -11.25 7.83 6.17
N ARG A 65 -11.41 8.08 4.88
CA ARG A 65 -12.51 8.91 4.35
C ARG A 65 -13.89 8.37 4.71
N LEU A 66 -14.03 7.04 4.78
CA LEU A 66 -15.28 6.38 5.14
C LEU A 66 -15.62 6.53 6.63
N LEU A 67 -14.62 6.48 7.50
CA LEU A 67 -14.84 6.35 8.94
C LEU A 67 -14.66 7.67 9.71
N GLN A 68 -13.71 8.52 9.34
CA GLN A 68 -13.40 9.76 10.06
C GLN A 68 -14.59 10.72 10.29
N PRO A 69 -15.64 10.77 9.41
CA PRO A 69 -16.77 11.64 9.69
C PRO A 69 -17.64 11.17 10.87
N TYR A 70 -17.47 9.94 11.32
CA TYR A 70 -18.34 9.31 12.32
C TYR A 70 -17.64 8.92 13.61
N ILE A 71 -16.33 8.66 13.55
CA ILE A 71 -15.58 8.12 14.69
C ILE A 71 -14.16 8.70 14.76
N ASN A 72 -13.62 8.79 15.98
CA ASN A 72 -12.21 9.09 16.19
C ASN A 72 -11.36 7.89 15.85
N LEU A 73 -10.63 7.99 14.75
CA LEU A 73 -9.80 6.90 14.27
C LEU A 73 -8.31 7.25 14.32
N GLY A 74 -7.51 6.22 14.53
CA GLY A 74 -6.07 6.28 14.46
C GLY A 74 -5.51 5.35 13.41
N ILE A 75 -4.31 5.66 12.91
CA ILE A 75 -3.54 4.82 11.99
C ILE A 75 -2.25 4.44 12.68
N LEU A 76 -1.95 3.15 12.68
CA LEU A 76 -0.66 2.66 13.18
C LEU A 76 0.07 1.93 12.06
N SER A 77 1.13 2.55 11.55
CA SER A 77 2.02 1.99 10.55
C SER A 77 3.34 1.50 11.16
N ARG A 78 4.17 0.84 10.35
CA ARG A 78 5.53 0.46 10.76
C ARG A 78 6.49 1.63 10.75
N GLY A 79 6.26 2.61 9.88
CA GLY A 79 7.24 3.62 9.54
C GLY A 79 8.36 3.00 8.70
N TYR A 80 8.03 2.51 7.51
CA TYR A 80 9.01 1.88 6.62
C TYR A 80 10.14 2.86 6.27
N LEU A 81 11.39 2.39 6.27
CA LEU A 81 12.63 3.15 6.01
C LEU A 81 12.89 4.34 6.97
N ARG A 82 12.13 4.51 8.04
CA ARG A 82 12.46 5.53 9.06
C ARG A 82 13.76 5.17 9.79
N LYS A 83 14.48 6.20 10.27
CA LYS A 83 15.71 6.06 11.05
C LYS A 83 15.46 5.94 12.55
N THR A 84 14.27 6.26 13.01
CA THR A 84 13.85 6.16 14.42
C THR A 84 13.34 4.76 14.75
N THR A 85 13.25 4.43 16.04
CA THR A 85 12.72 3.16 16.54
C THR A 85 11.71 3.40 17.65
N GLY A 86 10.89 2.39 17.94
CA GLY A 86 9.86 2.46 18.97
C GLY A 86 8.56 3.11 18.50
N TYR A 87 7.70 3.44 19.45
CA TYR A 87 6.46 4.17 19.19
C TYR A 87 6.71 5.66 19.05
N MET A 88 6.08 6.29 18.09
CA MET A 88 6.10 7.74 17.90
C MET A 88 4.83 8.19 17.17
N GLU A 89 4.21 9.27 17.68
CA GLU A 89 3.16 9.96 16.95
C GLU A 89 3.74 10.80 15.82
N VAL A 90 3.06 10.82 14.68
CA VAL A 90 3.48 11.54 13.47
C VAL A 90 2.86 12.93 13.47
N MET A 91 3.70 13.94 13.37
CA MET A 91 3.30 15.35 13.26
C MET A 91 3.55 15.87 11.84
N SER A 92 2.77 16.85 11.40
CA SER A 92 2.91 17.43 10.05
C SER A 92 4.27 18.08 9.79
N GLY A 93 4.98 18.48 10.84
CA GLY A 93 6.34 19.04 10.76
C GLY A 93 7.47 18.02 10.77
N HIS A 94 7.16 16.73 10.89
CA HIS A 94 8.18 15.68 10.85
C HIS A 94 8.71 15.45 9.42
N GLY A 95 9.97 15.06 9.33
CA GLY A 95 10.55 14.59 8.08
C GLY A 95 10.29 13.09 7.87
N VAL A 96 10.40 12.64 6.62
CA VAL A 96 10.28 11.22 6.21
C VAL A 96 11.25 10.33 6.99
N ASP A 97 12.47 10.80 7.27
CA ASP A 97 13.48 10.09 8.04
C ASP A 97 13.04 9.72 9.47
N LEU A 98 12.09 10.45 10.03
CA LEU A 98 11.58 10.19 11.38
C LEU A 98 10.41 9.22 11.40
N THR A 99 9.55 9.27 10.38
CA THR A 99 8.22 8.64 10.42
C THR A 99 7.98 7.62 9.31
N GLY A 100 8.78 7.66 8.24
CA GLY A 100 8.48 6.99 6.99
C GLY A 100 7.52 7.82 6.12
N ASP A 101 7.57 7.58 4.83
CA ASP A 101 6.85 8.34 3.81
C ASP A 101 5.32 8.13 3.85
N GLU A 102 4.86 6.87 3.88
CA GLU A 102 3.41 6.57 3.92
C GLU A 102 2.74 7.16 5.17
N SER A 103 3.39 7.05 6.33
CA SER A 103 2.85 7.58 7.59
C SER A 103 2.76 9.10 7.57
N LEU A 104 3.78 9.77 7.04
CA LEU A 104 3.76 11.22 6.86
C LEU A 104 2.70 11.65 5.84
N GLN A 105 2.54 10.90 4.74
CA GLN A 105 1.50 11.14 3.75
C GLN A 105 0.11 11.11 4.37
N TYR A 106 -0.20 10.12 5.22
CA TYR A 106 -1.49 10.08 5.93
C TYR A 106 -1.69 11.33 6.79
N LYS A 107 -0.67 11.73 7.57
CA LYS A 107 -0.78 12.91 8.45
C LYS A 107 -0.96 14.21 7.67
N LEU A 108 -0.28 14.37 6.54
CA LEU A 108 -0.41 15.57 5.71
C LEU A 108 -1.77 15.66 4.99
N LYS A 109 -2.30 14.51 4.52
CA LYS A 109 -3.61 14.45 3.86
C LYS A 109 -4.79 14.52 4.82
N TYR A 110 -4.63 14.00 6.04
CA TYR A 110 -5.68 13.88 7.05
C TYR A 110 -5.16 14.44 8.39
N PRO A 111 -5.04 15.78 8.53
CA PRO A 111 -4.41 16.40 9.70
C PRO A 111 -5.09 16.07 11.02
N ASP A 112 -6.41 15.84 10.99
CA ASP A 112 -7.23 15.56 12.17
C ASP A 112 -7.15 14.09 12.61
N VAL A 113 -6.59 13.21 11.77
CA VAL A 113 -6.43 11.80 12.09
C VAL A 113 -5.14 11.59 12.88
N ILE A 114 -5.23 10.77 13.94
CA ILE A 114 -4.06 10.40 14.72
C ILE A 114 -3.27 9.36 13.95
N VAL A 115 -2.04 9.69 13.61
CA VAL A 115 -1.13 8.78 12.90
C VAL A 115 0.07 8.48 13.79
N SER A 116 0.37 7.21 13.97
CA SER A 116 1.54 6.78 14.77
C SER A 116 2.31 5.69 14.05
N VAL A 117 3.56 5.53 14.42
CA VAL A 117 4.46 4.50 13.91
C VAL A 117 5.02 3.65 15.05
N SER A 118 5.14 2.35 14.82
CA SER A 118 5.78 1.41 15.74
C SER A 118 6.10 0.11 15.01
N GLU A 119 7.28 -0.45 15.16
CA GLU A 119 7.62 -1.78 14.61
C GLU A 119 6.83 -2.89 15.32
N ARG A 120 6.53 -2.69 16.60
CA ARG A 120 5.83 -3.66 17.47
C ARG A 120 4.40 -3.20 17.72
N ARG A 121 3.46 -3.58 16.82
CA ARG A 121 2.03 -3.18 16.89
C ARG A 121 1.39 -3.48 18.25
N ALA A 122 1.75 -4.63 18.86
CA ALA A 122 1.24 -5.04 20.17
C ALA A 122 1.66 -4.08 21.31
N ILE A 123 2.72 -3.29 21.12
CA ILE A 123 3.16 -2.24 22.04
C ILE A 123 2.61 -0.87 21.62
N GLY A 124 2.61 -0.60 20.30
CA GLY A 124 2.15 0.70 19.79
C GLY A 124 0.67 0.95 20.02
N ILE A 125 -0.19 -0.08 19.92
CA ILE A 125 -1.64 0.08 20.16
C ILE A 125 -1.94 0.57 21.58
N PRO A 126 -1.43 -0.06 22.67
CA PRO A 126 -1.65 0.44 24.02
C PRO A 126 -1.13 1.86 24.27
N GLN A 127 0.03 2.20 23.68
CA GLN A 127 0.58 3.56 23.81
C GLN A 127 -0.34 4.57 23.14
N MET A 128 -0.78 4.27 21.91
CA MET A 128 -1.70 5.13 21.16
C MET A 128 -3.04 5.33 21.89
N ILE A 129 -3.59 4.28 22.51
CA ILE A 129 -4.81 4.37 23.34
C ILE A 129 -4.55 5.19 24.63
N GLY A 130 -3.37 5.05 25.21
CA GLY A 130 -2.99 5.82 26.41
C GLY A 130 -2.86 7.30 26.12
N ASP A 131 -2.26 7.67 24.99
CA ASP A 131 -2.09 9.07 24.57
C ASP A 131 -3.43 9.68 24.10
N HIS A 132 -4.33 8.87 23.52
CA HIS A 132 -5.61 9.29 22.95
C HIS A 132 -6.76 8.39 23.43
N PRO A 133 -7.26 8.60 24.67
CA PRO A 133 -8.31 7.76 25.27
C PRO A 133 -9.67 7.83 24.56
N ASP A 134 -9.88 8.84 23.72
CA ASP A 134 -11.07 9.07 22.91
C ASP A 134 -11.07 8.32 21.57
N LEU A 135 -9.98 7.61 21.25
CA LEU A 135 -9.90 6.76 20.06
C LEU A 135 -10.98 5.68 20.11
N GLN A 136 -11.66 5.50 18.97
CA GLN A 136 -12.72 4.51 18.80
C GLN A 136 -12.33 3.37 17.86
N THR A 137 -11.33 3.55 16.99
CA THR A 137 -10.85 2.52 16.06
C THR A 137 -9.41 2.79 15.68
N ILE A 138 -8.65 1.72 15.43
CA ILE A 138 -7.29 1.81 14.89
C ILE A 138 -7.21 1.02 13.59
N ILE A 139 -6.70 1.67 12.53
CA ILE A 139 -6.33 1.02 11.28
C ILE A 139 -4.84 0.68 11.34
N LEU A 140 -4.51 -0.59 11.13
CA LEU A 140 -3.13 -1.07 11.01
C LEU A 140 -2.74 -1.15 9.54
N ASP A 141 -1.77 -0.38 9.15
CA ASP A 141 -1.21 -0.44 7.79
C ASP A 141 -0.10 -1.49 7.70
N ASP A 142 -0.10 -2.21 6.57
CA ASP A 142 0.76 -3.36 6.26
C ASP A 142 0.83 -4.39 7.40
N ALA A 143 -0.34 -4.79 7.90
CA ALA A 143 -0.44 -5.56 9.13
C ALA A 143 -0.55 -7.07 8.93
N PHE A 144 -0.74 -7.58 7.70
CA PHE A 144 -1.13 -8.96 7.47
C PHE A 144 -0.13 -10.00 8.01
N GLN A 145 1.17 -9.67 8.05
CA GLN A 145 2.24 -10.49 8.62
C GLN A 145 2.48 -10.29 10.13
N HIS A 146 1.82 -9.30 10.75
CA HIS A 146 2.02 -8.95 12.16
C HIS A 146 1.09 -9.75 13.09
N LEU A 147 1.33 -11.07 13.20
CA LEU A 147 0.51 -12.01 13.94
C LEU A 147 0.50 -11.79 15.48
N SER A 148 1.36 -10.92 16.00
CA SER A 148 1.33 -10.53 17.43
C SER A 148 0.10 -9.70 17.83
N VAL A 149 -0.68 -9.26 16.84
CA VAL A 149 -1.99 -8.62 17.03
C VAL A 149 -3.02 -9.39 16.22
N THR A 150 -4.18 -9.62 16.80
CA THR A 150 -5.35 -10.18 16.11
C THR A 150 -6.35 -9.04 15.88
N PRO A 151 -6.41 -8.45 14.68
CA PRO A 151 -7.43 -7.45 14.35
C PRO A 151 -8.84 -8.06 14.39
N GLY A 152 -9.84 -7.23 14.69
CA GLY A 152 -11.24 -7.62 14.59
C GLY A 152 -11.70 -7.79 13.14
N LEU A 153 -11.10 -7.03 12.23
CA LEU A 153 -11.33 -7.11 10.79
C LEU A 153 -10.00 -7.07 10.04
N ASN A 154 -9.75 -8.04 9.17
CA ASN A 154 -8.60 -8.08 8.29
C ASN A 154 -9.02 -7.90 6.83
N LEU A 155 -8.49 -6.88 6.17
CA LEU A 155 -8.59 -6.67 4.74
C LEU A 155 -7.31 -7.16 4.06
N LEU A 156 -7.46 -8.08 3.12
CA LEU A 156 -6.39 -8.53 2.24
C LEU A 156 -6.53 -7.87 0.88
N VAL A 157 -5.56 -7.06 0.52
CA VAL A 157 -5.52 -6.41 -0.80
C VAL A 157 -4.65 -7.23 -1.75
N THR A 158 -5.15 -7.53 -2.93
CA THR A 158 -4.42 -8.22 -4.00
C THR A 158 -4.53 -7.46 -5.32
N ASP A 159 -3.44 -7.42 -6.07
CA ASP A 159 -3.40 -6.70 -7.36
C ASP A 159 -4.06 -7.55 -8.46
N TYR A 160 -4.87 -6.93 -9.32
CA TYR A 160 -5.54 -7.60 -10.45
C TYR A 160 -4.56 -8.23 -11.43
N LYS A 161 -3.53 -7.51 -11.87
CA LYS A 161 -2.54 -8.04 -12.84
C LYS A 161 -1.58 -9.06 -12.20
N GLN A 162 -1.45 -9.07 -10.85
CA GLN A 162 -0.48 -9.91 -10.15
C GLN A 162 -1.07 -10.47 -8.83
N PRO A 163 -2.06 -11.37 -8.94
CA PRO A 163 -2.77 -11.88 -7.77
C PRO A 163 -1.91 -12.83 -6.94
N PHE A 164 -2.22 -12.88 -5.63
CA PHE A 164 -1.49 -13.74 -4.70
C PHE A 164 -1.59 -15.23 -5.03
N PHE A 165 -2.67 -15.66 -5.67
CA PHE A 165 -2.88 -17.09 -5.98
C PHE A 165 -2.08 -17.59 -7.19
N ASP A 166 -1.52 -16.70 -8.00
CA ASP A 166 -0.67 -17.03 -9.16
C ASP A 166 0.82 -16.76 -8.91
N ASP A 167 1.20 -16.42 -7.67
CA ASP A 167 2.58 -16.08 -7.32
C ASP A 167 3.23 -17.15 -6.41
N PHE A 168 4.53 -17.10 -6.25
CA PHE A 168 5.36 -18.02 -5.48
C PHE A 168 5.96 -17.31 -4.26
N LEU A 169 6.43 -18.12 -3.29
CA LEU A 169 7.13 -17.61 -2.12
C LEU A 169 8.46 -16.96 -2.50
N LEU A 170 8.87 -15.96 -1.71
CA LEU A 170 10.21 -15.40 -1.76
C LEU A 170 11.27 -16.49 -1.56
N PRO A 171 12.39 -16.42 -2.29
CA PRO A 171 12.75 -15.47 -3.33
C PRO A 171 12.37 -15.90 -4.75
N ALA A 172 11.69 -17.05 -4.95
CA ALA A 172 11.26 -17.53 -6.26
C ALA A 172 10.07 -16.74 -6.85
N GLY A 173 9.34 -16.03 -6.02
CA GLY A 173 8.26 -15.12 -6.34
C GLY A 173 8.21 -13.97 -5.34
N ARG A 174 7.03 -13.39 -5.11
CA ARG A 174 6.85 -12.20 -4.26
C ARG A 174 6.05 -12.47 -2.98
N LEU A 175 5.55 -13.70 -2.77
CA LEU A 175 4.75 -14.01 -1.60
C LEU A 175 5.60 -13.98 -0.33
N ARG A 176 5.15 -13.20 0.65
CA ARG A 176 5.71 -13.12 2.01
C ARG A 176 5.27 -14.28 2.90
N GLU A 177 4.19 -14.97 2.51
CA GLU A 177 3.61 -16.11 3.21
C GLU A 177 2.95 -17.09 2.22
N TRP A 178 2.68 -18.31 2.66
CA TRP A 178 1.91 -19.28 1.90
C TRP A 178 0.56 -18.72 1.46
N ARG A 179 0.12 -19.02 0.24
CA ARG A 179 -1.17 -18.58 -0.31
C ARG A 179 -2.33 -18.81 0.66
N ARG A 180 -2.36 -19.95 1.36
CA ARG A 180 -3.40 -20.30 2.34
C ARG A 180 -3.61 -19.26 3.44
N ALA A 181 -2.66 -18.37 3.67
CA ALA A 181 -2.76 -17.31 4.66
C ALA A 181 -3.91 -16.34 4.37
N TYR A 182 -4.40 -16.24 3.11
CA TYR A 182 -5.56 -15.44 2.75
C TYR A 182 -6.81 -15.76 3.59
N LYS A 183 -6.91 -17.00 4.12
CA LYS A 183 -8.03 -17.43 4.96
C LYS A 183 -8.15 -16.69 6.29
N ARG A 184 -7.12 -15.91 6.68
CA ARG A 184 -7.19 -15.03 7.87
C ARG A 184 -7.95 -13.73 7.61
N ALA A 185 -8.15 -13.34 6.34
CA ALA A 185 -8.91 -12.16 5.99
C ALA A 185 -10.41 -12.41 6.07
N GLN A 186 -11.19 -11.44 6.51
CA GLN A 186 -12.64 -11.42 6.38
C GLN A 186 -13.05 -10.72 5.08
N VAL A 187 -12.23 -9.79 4.61
CA VAL A 187 -12.45 -9.06 3.36
C VAL A 187 -11.25 -9.25 2.45
N ILE A 188 -11.50 -9.58 1.19
CA ILE A 188 -10.50 -9.62 0.13
C ILE A 188 -10.86 -8.56 -0.89
N VAL A 189 -9.90 -7.68 -1.19
CA VAL A 189 -10.09 -6.64 -2.21
C VAL A 189 -9.15 -6.92 -3.37
N VAL A 190 -9.72 -7.15 -4.55
CA VAL A 190 -8.97 -7.17 -5.80
C VAL A 190 -8.86 -5.72 -6.27
N SER A 191 -7.65 -5.20 -6.24
CA SER A 191 -7.37 -3.79 -6.54
C SER A 191 -6.89 -3.61 -7.97
N LYS A 192 -7.00 -2.38 -8.47
CA LYS A 192 -6.55 -1.99 -9.82
C LYS A 192 -7.24 -2.79 -10.92
N CYS A 193 -8.51 -3.08 -10.73
CA CYS A 193 -9.33 -3.70 -11.75
C CYS A 193 -9.55 -2.73 -12.92
N PRO A 194 -9.77 -3.25 -14.13
CA PRO A 194 -10.32 -2.46 -15.22
C PRO A 194 -11.66 -1.81 -14.82
N GLN A 195 -11.95 -0.63 -15.36
CA GLN A 195 -13.21 0.08 -15.06
C GLN A 195 -14.43 -0.62 -15.65
N ASP A 196 -14.25 -1.32 -16.75
CA ASP A 196 -15.25 -2.04 -17.54
C ASP A 196 -15.37 -3.53 -17.19
N MET A 197 -14.83 -3.93 -16.02
CA MET A 197 -14.86 -5.33 -15.56
C MET A 197 -16.29 -5.85 -15.42
N THR A 198 -16.60 -6.93 -16.14
CA THR A 198 -17.94 -7.52 -16.15
C THR A 198 -18.21 -8.41 -14.92
N SER A 199 -19.49 -8.65 -14.62
CA SER A 199 -19.88 -9.57 -13.53
C SER A 199 -19.33 -10.98 -13.75
N GLU A 200 -19.31 -11.46 -14.99
CA GLU A 200 -18.76 -12.79 -15.33
C GLU A 200 -17.26 -12.89 -15.05
N GLU A 201 -16.52 -11.82 -15.28
CA GLU A 201 -15.09 -11.74 -14.94
C GLU A 201 -14.88 -11.71 -13.42
N MET A 202 -15.73 -10.97 -12.70
CA MET A 202 -15.71 -10.97 -11.24
C MET A 202 -15.96 -12.38 -10.69
N ASP A 203 -16.94 -13.10 -11.22
CA ASP A 203 -17.24 -14.49 -10.81
C ASP A 203 -16.10 -15.44 -11.10
N LYS A 204 -15.44 -15.32 -12.25
CA LYS A 204 -14.22 -16.08 -12.59
C LYS A 204 -13.10 -15.81 -11.59
N TRP A 205 -12.94 -14.56 -11.16
CA TRP A 205 -11.97 -14.17 -10.15
C TRP A 205 -12.29 -14.78 -8.78
N VAL A 206 -13.56 -14.69 -8.33
CA VAL A 206 -14.02 -15.32 -7.10
C VAL A 206 -13.75 -16.83 -7.14
N GLY A 207 -14.03 -17.50 -8.27
CA GLY A 207 -13.72 -18.91 -8.49
C GLY A 207 -12.23 -19.27 -8.38
N LYS A 208 -11.31 -18.36 -8.73
CA LYS A 208 -9.86 -18.53 -8.57
C LYS A 208 -9.40 -18.28 -7.13
N ILE A 209 -9.93 -17.25 -6.47
CA ILE A 209 -9.64 -16.93 -5.06
C ILE A 209 -10.11 -18.06 -4.14
N LYS A 210 -11.27 -18.64 -4.43
CA LYS A 210 -11.94 -19.67 -3.60
C LYS A 210 -12.12 -19.19 -2.16
N PRO A 211 -12.87 -18.08 -1.95
CA PRO A 211 -13.09 -17.55 -0.62
C PRO A 211 -13.86 -18.56 0.25
N THR A 212 -13.67 -18.49 1.55
CA THR A 212 -14.51 -19.23 2.52
C THR A 212 -15.89 -18.56 2.61
N ASN A 213 -16.88 -19.25 3.20
CA ASN A 213 -18.25 -18.73 3.34
C ASN A 213 -18.33 -17.43 4.14
N GLU A 214 -17.35 -17.16 5.01
CA GLU A 214 -17.30 -15.97 5.85
C GLU A 214 -16.58 -14.78 5.17
N GLN A 215 -15.90 -15.04 4.05
CA GLN A 215 -15.13 -14.01 3.35
C GLN A 215 -16.00 -13.26 2.33
N LYS A 216 -15.81 -11.96 2.28
CA LYS A 216 -16.38 -11.10 1.23
C LYS A 216 -15.28 -10.70 0.25
N VAL A 217 -15.59 -10.73 -1.05
CA VAL A 217 -14.68 -10.30 -2.11
C VAL A 217 -15.23 -9.03 -2.73
N PHE A 218 -14.37 -8.01 -2.84
CA PHE A 218 -14.67 -6.75 -3.49
C PHE A 218 -13.67 -6.49 -4.61
N PHE A 219 -14.10 -5.74 -5.60
CA PHE A 219 -13.27 -5.29 -6.72
C PHE A 219 -13.18 -3.77 -6.70
N SER A 220 -12.00 -3.23 -6.88
CA SER A 220 -11.77 -1.79 -6.88
C SER A 220 -10.92 -1.38 -8.07
N THR A 221 -11.26 -0.26 -8.65
CA THR A 221 -10.47 0.41 -9.68
C THR A 221 -9.87 1.69 -9.13
N TYR A 222 -8.86 2.25 -9.81
CA TYR A 222 -8.36 3.57 -9.52
C TYR A 222 -9.16 4.61 -10.29
N GLU A 223 -9.60 5.63 -9.58
CA GLU A 223 -10.10 6.86 -10.16
C GLU A 223 -9.09 7.96 -9.83
N TYR A 224 -8.44 8.46 -10.87
CA TYR A 224 -7.49 9.56 -10.71
C TYR A 224 -8.24 10.87 -10.65
N GLY A 225 -8.06 11.62 -9.58
CA GLY A 225 -8.58 12.98 -9.44
C GLY A 225 -7.78 13.98 -10.27
N LYS A 226 -8.25 15.24 -10.28
CA LYS A 226 -7.47 16.33 -10.86
C LYS A 226 -6.15 16.51 -10.10
N PRO A 227 -5.00 16.61 -10.78
CA PRO A 227 -3.75 16.95 -10.14
C PRO A 227 -3.85 18.29 -9.40
N TYR A 228 -3.09 18.44 -8.36
CA TYR A 228 -3.01 19.65 -7.56
C TYR A 228 -1.54 20.07 -7.37
N TYR A 229 -1.33 21.35 -7.13
CA TYR A 229 0.02 21.85 -6.89
C TYR A 229 0.58 21.32 -5.57
N MET A 230 1.81 20.87 -5.58
CA MET A 230 2.47 20.21 -4.44
C MET A 230 2.47 21.09 -3.16
N TYR A 231 2.58 22.40 -3.30
CA TYR A 231 2.61 23.36 -2.18
C TYR A 231 1.27 24.04 -1.89
N ASP A 232 0.25 23.86 -2.75
CA ASP A 232 -1.11 24.35 -2.51
C ASP A 232 -2.15 23.39 -3.10
N HIS A 233 -2.59 22.46 -2.30
CA HIS A 233 -3.54 21.41 -2.69
C HIS A 233 -4.93 21.93 -3.09
N ARG A 234 -5.24 23.22 -2.83
CA ARG A 234 -6.49 23.84 -3.26
C ARG A 234 -6.44 24.23 -4.74
N GLN A 235 -5.25 24.49 -5.26
CA GLN A 235 -5.05 24.77 -6.67
C GLN A 235 -4.98 23.47 -7.45
N LYS A 236 -6.02 23.22 -8.25
CA LYS A 236 -6.11 22.03 -9.12
C LYS A 236 -5.70 22.41 -10.53
N LEU A 237 -5.06 21.47 -11.22
CA LEU A 237 -4.68 21.60 -12.61
C LEU A 237 -5.67 20.86 -13.50
N GLU A 238 -6.14 21.50 -14.56
CA GLU A 238 -6.86 20.83 -15.64
C GLU A 238 -5.85 20.34 -16.67
N LEU A 239 -5.86 19.03 -16.88
CA LEU A 239 -5.06 18.39 -17.92
C LEU A 239 -5.88 18.29 -19.21
N ASP A 240 -5.28 18.67 -20.31
CA ASP A 240 -5.84 18.57 -21.66
C ASP A 240 -4.77 18.05 -22.66
N ALA A 241 -5.20 17.70 -23.85
CA ALA A 241 -4.31 17.16 -24.89
C ALA A 241 -3.17 18.12 -25.32
N ASP A 242 -3.32 19.43 -25.04
CA ASP A 242 -2.29 20.44 -25.33
C ASP A 242 -1.29 20.63 -24.19
N THR A 243 -1.46 19.91 -23.08
CA THR A 243 -0.57 20.00 -21.93
C THR A 243 0.59 19.01 -22.06
N ASP A 244 1.81 19.54 -22.16
CA ASP A 244 3.03 18.73 -22.13
C ASP A 244 3.31 18.25 -20.71
N VAL A 245 3.38 16.93 -20.51
CA VAL A 245 3.61 16.34 -19.20
C VAL A 245 4.92 15.55 -19.18
N ILE A 246 5.74 15.86 -18.19
CA ILE A 246 6.86 15.03 -17.75
C ILE A 246 6.46 14.35 -16.44
N MET A 247 6.51 13.03 -16.40
CA MET A 247 6.22 12.28 -15.19
C MET A 247 7.50 12.04 -14.39
N LEU A 248 7.49 12.42 -13.10
CA LEU A 248 8.55 12.12 -12.12
C LEU A 248 7.97 11.21 -11.05
N THR A 249 8.53 10.01 -10.90
CA THR A 249 7.95 9.04 -9.98
C THR A 249 8.98 8.14 -9.31
N GLY A 250 8.72 7.78 -8.04
CA GLY A 250 9.42 6.78 -7.25
C GLY A 250 8.44 5.80 -6.61
N ILE A 251 7.46 5.31 -7.37
CA ILE A 251 6.45 4.35 -6.91
C ILE A 251 6.68 2.97 -7.53
N ALA A 252 6.26 1.91 -6.85
CA ALA A 252 6.45 0.52 -7.25
C ALA A 252 5.92 0.16 -8.66
N LYS A 253 4.88 0.84 -9.13
CA LYS A 253 4.21 0.54 -10.41
C LYS A 253 3.75 1.81 -11.12
N PRO A 254 4.65 2.55 -11.75
CA PRO A 254 4.32 3.81 -12.43
C PRO A 254 3.42 3.62 -13.66
N ILE A 255 3.40 2.43 -14.24
CA ILE A 255 2.68 2.13 -15.49
C ILE A 255 1.20 2.52 -15.45
N TYR A 256 0.51 2.39 -14.31
CA TYR A 256 -0.91 2.75 -14.21
C TYR A 256 -1.16 4.26 -14.32
N VAL A 257 -0.27 5.08 -13.74
CA VAL A 257 -0.35 6.55 -13.87
C VAL A 257 0.07 6.98 -15.27
N GLN A 258 1.08 6.33 -15.83
CA GLN A 258 1.54 6.59 -17.19
C GLN A 258 0.42 6.31 -18.21
N GLU A 259 -0.19 5.11 -18.20
CA GLU A 259 -1.33 4.76 -19.06
C GLU A 259 -2.47 5.78 -18.93
N TYR A 260 -2.77 6.24 -17.71
CA TYR A 260 -3.80 7.26 -17.48
C TYR A 260 -3.45 8.62 -18.11
N LEU A 261 -2.18 9.03 -18.05
CA LEU A 261 -1.71 10.31 -18.60
C LEU A 261 -1.62 10.26 -20.13
N GLU A 262 -1.09 9.19 -20.71
CA GLU A 262 -0.92 9.01 -22.17
C GLU A 262 -2.24 9.20 -22.94
N ASP A 263 -3.37 8.82 -22.34
CA ASP A 263 -4.69 8.96 -22.96
C ASP A 263 -5.26 10.40 -22.89
N ARG A 264 -4.64 11.34 -22.12
CA ARG A 264 -5.25 12.63 -21.76
C ARG A 264 -4.41 13.85 -22.07
N VAL A 265 -3.11 13.67 -22.21
CA VAL A 265 -2.15 14.78 -22.36
C VAL A 265 -1.12 14.48 -23.43
N ASN A 266 -0.35 15.48 -23.82
CA ASN A 266 0.86 15.23 -24.59
C ASN A 266 1.95 14.71 -23.65
N PHE A 267 2.04 13.37 -23.51
CA PHE A 267 3.01 12.74 -22.63
C PHE A 267 4.40 12.71 -23.27
N VAL A 268 5.32 13.50 -22.72
CA VAL A 268 6.62 13.78 -23.32
C VAL A 268 7.70 12.81 -22.83
N ASN A 269 7.80 12.62 -21.51
CA ASN A 269 8.87 11.83 -20.93
C ASN A 269 8.51 11.31 -19.52
N VAL A 270 9.22 10.28 -19.08
CA VAL A 270 9.12 9.73 -17.72
C VAL A 270 10.50 9.61 -17.09
N HIS A 271 10.63 10.16 -15.89
CA HIS A 271 11.74 9.93 -14.98
C HIS A 271 11.27 8.98 -13.86
N ALA A 272 11.40 7.67 -14.10
CA ALA A 272 10.98 6.65 -13.16
C ALA A 272 12.18 6.15 -12.35
N TYR A 273 12.05 6.17 -11.04
CA TYR A 273 13.03 5.70 -10.06
C TYR A 273 12.48 4.50 -9.29
N GLU A 274 13.33 3.90 -8.48
CA GLU A 274 12.93 2.79 -7.60
C GLU A 274 11.86 3.23 -6.58
N ASP A 275 11.10 2.25 -6.10
CA ASP A 275 10.08 2.47 -5.06
C ASP A 275 10.70 3.11 -3.81
N HIS A 276 10.03 4.12 -3.25
CA HIS A 276 10.52 4.92 -2.12
C HIS A 276 11.85 5.67 -2.38
N HIS A 277 12.11 6.07 -3.65
CA HIS A 277 13.31 6.78 -4.01
C HIS A 277 13.43 8.15 -3.32
N ASN A 278 14.59 8.43 -2.74
CA ASN A 278 14.92 9.74 -2.18
C ASN A 278 15.58 10.62 -3.24
N PHE A 279 14.79 11.52 -3.82
CA PHE A 279 15.22 12.38 -4.91
C PHE A 279 16.38 13.30 -4.52
N LYS A 280 17.46 13.24 -5.30
CA LYS A 280 18.66 14.07 -5.10
C LYS A 280 18.55 15.38 -5.91
N PRO A 281 19.21 16.46 -5.47
CA PRO A 281 19.17 17.73 -6.17
C PRO A 281 19.50 17.67 -7.66
N HIS A 282 20.45 16.82 -8.05
CA HIS A 282 20.84 16.69 -9.46
C HIS A 282 19.75 16.01 -10.30
N GLU A 283 18.98 15.04 -9.73
CA GLU A 283 17.87 14.37 -10.40
C GLU A 283 16.71 15.36 -10.64
N VAL A 284 16.40 16.17 -9.64
CA VAL A 284 15.42 17.27 -9.78
C VAL A 284 15.89 18.27 -10.84
N SER A 285 17.20 18.60 -10.89
CA SER A 285 17.77 19.48 -11.90
C SER A 285 17.67 18.92 -13.32
N LEU A 286 17.73 17.59 -13.50
CA LEU A 286 17.51 16.94 -14.79
C LEU A 286 16.06 17.11 -15.26
N VAL A 287 15.09 16.91 -14.37
CA VAL A 287 13.67 17.13 -14.68
C VAL A 287 13.40 18.58 -15.06
N HIS A 288 13.97 19.54 -14.31
CA HIS A 288 13.87 20.97 -14.65
C HIS A 288 14.46 21.29 -16.03
N ARG A 289 15.57 20.68 -16.39
CA ARG A 289 16.17 20.84 -17.72
C ARG A 289 15.27 20.30 -18.81
N SER A 290 14.76 19.08 -18.65
CA SER A 290 13.81 18.48 -19.59
C SER A 290 12.56 19.36 -19.75
N LEU A 291 12.02 19.91 -18.65
CA LEU A 291 10.89 20.81 -18.71
C LEU A 291 11.21 22.14 -19.44
N ALA A 292 12.42 22.69 -19.26
CA ALA A 292 12.84 23.92 -19.91
C ALA A 292 12.99 23.78 -21.43
N GLU A 293 13.36 22.61 -21.92
CA GLU A 293 13.52 22.29 -23.35
C GLU A 293 12.19 22.22 -24.13
N LEU A 294 11.07 22.02 -23.41
CA LEU A 294 9.74 21.98 -24.05
C LEU A 294 9.32 23.38 -24.50
N GLN A 295 8.82 23.46 -25.72
CA GLN A 295 8.36 24.72 -26.35
C GLN A 295 6.91 25.06 -26.03
N SER A 296 6.16 24.14 -25.44
CA SER A 296 4.76 24.35 -25.08
C SER A 296 4.60 25.43 -24.01
N LYS A 297 3.51 26.20 -24.12
CA LYS A 297 3.10 27.15 -23.09
C LYS A 297 2.46 26.48 -21.87
N LYS A 298 1.83 25.31 -22.09
CA LYS A 298 1.24 24.50 -21.04
C LYS A 298 2.15 23.29 -20.81
N LYS A 299 3.00 23.36 -19.80
CA LYS A 299 3.90 22.26 -19.45
C LYS A 299 3.98 22.07 -17.94
N VAL A 300 4.03 20.83 -17.50
CA VAL A 300 4.00 20.49 -16.08
C VAL A 300 4.80 19.21 -15.79
N VAL A 301 5.32 19.12 -14.58
CA VAL A 301 5.85 17.89 -14.01
C VAL A 301 4.79 17.29 -13.07
N ILE A 302 4.47 16.02 -13.28
CA ILE A 302 3.53 15.23 -12.46
C ILE A 302 4.26 14.07 -11.82
#